data_3d09f9591f718b62785cf0e11a2e54dc
#
_entry.id   3d09f9591f718b62785cf0e11a2e54dc
#
_cell.length_a   1.000
_cell.length_b   1.000
_cell.length_c   1.000
_cell.angle_alpha   90.00
_cell.angle_beta   90.00
_cell.angle_gamma   90.00
#
_symmetry.space_group_name_H-M   'P 1'
#
loop_
_entity.id
_entity.type
_entity.pdbx_description
1 polymer ?
#
loop_
_entity_poly.entity_id
_entity_poly.type
_entity_poly.pdbx_seq_one_letter_code
_entity_poly.pdbx_strand_id
1 'polypeptide(L)'
;FLKPSPGFGGSCFQKDILNLVYLCKYYGLDEVAEYWHQVIKINDYQKDRFANRIINEFNGNLKDVKIAILGWAFKSNTNDSRESPSIYITKKLLDAGGFIKVYDPMVTKNQIFEDLDSVTKKKAYRDKIKVCTNINHAIDDVNSISILTEWDEFKKYDWKTFIKSLQKKISIY
;
A
#
# COMPACT_ATOMS: atom_id res chain seq x y z
N PHE A 1 -14.27 -9.65 5.64
CA PHE A 1 -14.81 -8.66 4.69
C PHE A 1 -15.09 -7.29 5.34
N LEU A 2 -15.53 -7.26 6.57
CA LEU A 2 -15.94 -6.01 7.23
C LEU A 2 -14.85 -5.30 8.02
N LYS A 3 -13.61 -5.79 7.99
CA LYS A 3 -12.49 -5.10 8.63
C LYS A 3 -12.02 -3.93 7.77
N PRO A 4 -11.76 -2.76 8.35
CA PRO A 4 -11.26 -1.61 7.61
C PRO A 4 -9.86 -1.91 7.05
N SER A 5 -9.61 -1.44 5.82
CA SER A 5 -8.32 -1.51 5.16
C SER A 5 -8.16 -0.35 4.18
N PRO A 6 -6.95 -0.05 3.69
CA PRO A 6 -6.76 0.99 2.68
C PRO A 6 -7.30 0.63 1.30
N GLY A 7 -7.89 -0.55 1.15
CA GLY A 7 -8.47 -1.08 -0.08
C GLY A 7 -8.39 -2.60 -0.12
N PHE A 8 -9.08 -3.21 -1.07
CA PHE A 8 -8.94 -4.64 -1.34
C PHE A 8 -7.89 -4.91 -2.41
N GLY A 9 -7.30 -6.10 -2.36
CA GLY A 9 -6.36 -6.64 -3.34
C GLY A 9 -6.59 -8.13 -3.54
N GLY A 10 -5.56 -8.81 -4.04
CA GLY A 10 -5.61 -10.24 -4.35
C GLY A 10 -6.03 -10.52 -5.78
N SER A 11 -5.79 -11.75 -6.22
CA SER A 11 -5.91 -12.16 -7.62
C SER A 11 -7.33 -12.35 -8.13
N CYS A 12 -8.33 -12.47 -7.25
CA CYS A 12 -9.68 -12.89 -7.64
C CYS A 12 -10.65 -11.72 -7.69
N PHE A 13 -10.80 -10.99 -6.61
CA PHE A 13 -11.93 -10.08 -6.42
C PHE A 13 -12.03 -9.00 -7.50
N GLN A 14 -10.93 -8.29 -7.78
CA GLN A 14 -10.92 -7.26 -8.84
C GLN A 14 -11.19 -7.86 -10.22
N LYS A 15 -10.53 -8.98 -10.52
CA LYS A 15 -10.69 -9.68 -11.80
C LYS A 15 -12.13 -10.15 -12.02
N ASP A 16 -12.77 -10.70 -10.98
CA ASP A 16 -14.13 -11.23 -11.08
C ASP A 16 -15.15 -10.11 -11.26
N ILE A 17 -14.97 -8.97 -10.57
CA ILE A 17 -15.80 -7.78 -10.79
C ILE A 17 -15.63 -7.25 -12.22
N LEU A 18 -14.40 -7.13 -12.72
CA LEU A 18 -14.15 -6.65 -14.09
C LEU A 18 -14.73 -7.60 -15.14
N ASN A 19 -14.69 -8.92 -14.88
CA ASN A 19 -15.34 -9.90 -15.74
C ASN A 19 -16.87 -9.74 -15.73
N LEU A 20 -17.48 -9.49 -14.55
CA LEU A 20 -18.89 -9.22 -14.45
C LEU A 20 -19.28 -7.93 -15.20
N VAL A 21 -18.48 -6.88 -15.08
CA VAL A 21 -18.67 -5.62 -15.85
C VAL A 21 -18.63 -5.91 -17.36
N TYR A 22 -17.67 -6.71 -17.81
CA TYR A 22 -17.57 -7.11 -19.21
C TYR A 22 -18.81 -7.87 -19.68
N LEU A 23 -19.25 -8.88 -18.93
CA LEU A 23 -20.45 -9.67 -19.27
C LEU A 23 -21.71 -8.81 -19.30
N CYS A 24 -21.90 -7.91 -18.33
CA CYS A 24 -23.03 -6.99 -18.34
C CYS A 24 -23.05 -6.14 -19.62
N LYS A 25 -21.93 -5.58 -20.02
CA LYS A 25 -21.79 -4.81 -21.27
C LYS A 25 -22.07 -5.67 -22.50
N TYR A 26 -21.56 -6.90 -22.53
CA TYR A 26 -21.80 -7.82 -23.64
C TYR A 26 -23.28 -8.12 -23.86
N TYR A 27 -24.08 -8.18 -22.78
CA TYR A 27 -25.52 -8.40 -22.84
C TYR A 27 -26.34 -7.10 -22.89
N GLY A 28 -25.73 -5.92 -23.09
CA GLY A 28 -26.42 -4.63 -23.20
C GLY A 28 -27.00 -4.10 -21.87
N LEU A 29 -26.44 -4.53 -20.73
CA LEU A 29 -26.86 -4.12 -19.39
C LEU A 29 -25.89 -3.03 -18.87
N ASP A 30 -25.86 -1.88 -19.54
CA ASP A 30 -24.85 -0.85 -19.29
C ASP A 30 -24.95 -0.23 -17.89
N GLU A 31 -26.15 0.03 -17.37
CA GLU A 31 -26.35 0.57 -16.02
C GLU A 31 -25.86 -0.42 -14.95
N VAL A 32 -26.09 -1.71 -15.15
CA VAL A 32 -25.61 -2.76 -14.24
C VAL A 32 -24.09 -2.87 -14.30
N ALA A 33 -23.52 -2.78 -15.50
CA ALA A 33 -22.08 -2.75 -15.69
C ALA A 33 -21.44 -1.58 -14.95
N GLU A 34 -22.02 -0.37 -15.07
CA GLU A 34 -21.52 0.82 -14.38
C GLU A 34 -21.65 0.70 -12.86
N TYR A 35 -22.74 0.16 -12.34
CA TYR A 35 -22.89 -0.11 -10.92
C TYR A 35 -21.75 -0.98 -10.36
N TRP A 36 -21.45 -2.10 -11.02
CA TRP A 36 -20.35 -2.97 -10.59
C TRP A 36 -18.97 -2.32 -10.78
N HIS A 37 -18.79 -1.52 -11.82
CA HIS A 37 -17.55 -0.79 -12.04
C HIS A 37 -17.26 0.22 -10.93
N GLN A 38 -18.27 0.78 -10.27
CA GLN A 38 -18.10 1.67 -9.12
C GLN A 38 -17.33 1.00 -7.97
N VAL A 39 -17.41 -0.33 -7.82
CA VAL A 39 -16.65 -1.07 -6.80
C VAL A 39 -15.14 -0.93 -7.03
N ILE A 40 -14.69 -0.95 -8.27
CA ILE A 40 -13.28 -0.74 -8.62
C ILE A 40 -12.90 0.73 -8.38
N LYS A 41 -13.72 1.66 -8.86
CA LYS A 41 -13.46 3.10 -8.70
C LYS A 41 -13.37 3.52 -7.23
N ILE A 42 -14.24 3.01 -6.37
CA ILE A 42 -14.18 3.34 -4.93
C ILE A 42 -12.96 2.70 -4.25
N ASN A 43 -12.52 1.52 -4.70
CA ASN A 43 -11.30 0.90 -4.22
C ASN A 43 -10.05 1.74 -4.58
N ASP A 44 -9.96 2.20 -5.81
CA ASP A 44 -8.87 3.07 -6.26
C ASP A 44 -8.88 4.42 -5.52
N TYR A 45 -10.07 5.00 -5.33
CA TYR A 45 -10.24 6.21 -4.52
C TYR A 45 -9.75 6.01 -3.08
N GLN A 46 -10.02 4.86 -2.45
CA GLN A 46 -9.57 4.60 -1.08
C GLN A 46 -8.05 4.46 -0.99
N LYS A 47 -7.41 3.79 -1.93
CA LYS A 47 -5.93 3.72 -2.03
C LYS A 47 -5.34 5.13 -2.17
N ASP A 48 -5.92 5.92 -3.06
CA ASP A 48 -5.51 7.30 -3.30
C ASP A 48 -5.73 8.21 -2.09
N ARG A 49 -6.88 8.10 -1.45
CA ARG A 49 -7.22 8.84 -0.23
C ARG A 49 -6.24 8.57 0.89
N PHE A 50 -5.85 7.31 1.08
CA PHE A 50 -4.87 6.92 2.08
C PHE A 50 -3.50 7.56 1.81
N ALA A 51 -2.99 7.43 0.59
CA ALA A 51 -1.72 8.04 0.19
C ALA A 51 -1.76 9.57 0.31
N ASN A 52 -2.85 10.21 -0.15
CA ASN A 52 -3.03 11.67 -0.06
C ASN A 52 -3.05 12.18 1.39
N ARG A 53 -3.62 11.41 2.33
CA ARG A 53 -3.58 11.77 3.75
C ARG A 53 -2.15 11.92 4.25
N ILE A 54 -1.26 11.00 3.88
CA ILE A 54 0.16 11.07 4.23
C ILE A 54 0.83 12.25 3.54
N ILE A 55 0.62 12.40 2.23
CA ILE A 55 1.22 13.49 1.43
C ILE A 55 0.82 14.87 1.99
N ASN A 56 -0.45 15.05 2.34
CA ASN A 56 -0.97 16.32 2.85
C ASN A 56 -0.40 16.67 4.22
N GLU A 57 -0.04 15.70 5.06
CA GLU A 57 0.63 15.96 6.34
C GLU A 57 1.99 16.64 6.14
N PHE A 58 2.63 16.40 5.00
CA PHE A 58 3.90 17.03 4.62
C PHE A 58 3.71 18.15 3.57
N ASN A 59 2.57 18.84 3.61
CA ASN A 59 2.26 19.98 2.73
C ASN A 59 2.34 19.68 1.22
N GLY A 60 2.02 18.43 0.83
CA GLY A 60 1.98 18.02 -0.56
C GLY A 60 3.35 17.63 -1.17
N ASN A 61 4.43 17.66 -0.39
CA ASN A 61 5.78 17.38 -0.88
C ASN A 61 6.52 16.44 0.08
N LEU A 62 6.92 15.28 -0.44
CA LEU A 62 7.63 14.26 0.34
C LEU A 62 9.16 14.28 0.09
N LYS A 63 9.70 15.33 -0.52
CA LYS A 63 11.14 15.46 -0.67
C LYS A 63 11.81 15.38 0.72
N ASP A 64 12.81 14.51 0.85
CA ASP A 64 13.54 14.22 2.09
C ASP A 64 12.70 13.60 3.21
N VAL A 65 11.45 13.20 2.94
CA VAL A 65 10.58 12.48 3.88
C VAL A 65 10.80 10.98 3.73
N LYS A 66 11.10 10.31 4.84
CA LYS A 66 11.25 8.86 4.93
C LYS A 66 9.99 8.23 5.51
N ILE A 67 9.43 7.25 4.81
CA ILE A 67 8.18 6.60 5.19
C ILE A 67 8.41 5.09 5.27
N ALA A 68 8.02 4.48 6.39
CA ALA A 68 7.98 3.04 6.52
C ALA A 68 6.64 2.50 6.00
N ILE A 69 6.71 1.48 5.15
CA ILE A 69 5.58 0.67 4.70
C ILE A 69 5.73 -0.71 5.35
N LEU A 70 4.81 -1.04 6.23
CA LEU A 70 4.75 -2.33 6.91
C LEU A 70 3.61 -3.16 6.33
N GLY A 71 3.97 -4.22 5.63
CA GLY A 71 3.06 -5.08 4.90
C GLY A 71 2.99 -4.75 3.43
N TRP A 72 3.23 -5.76 2.61
CA TRP A 72 3.19 -5.69 1.16
C TRP A 72 2.17 -6.66 0.57
N ALA A 73 2.01 -7.85 1.18
CA ALA A 73 0.96 -8.79 0.81
C ALA A 73 -0.44 -8.16 0.95
N PHE A 74 -1.40 -8.56 0.13
CA PHE A 74 -2.76 -8.00 0.16
C PHE A 74 -3.55 -8.35 1.44
N LYS A 75 -3.12 -9.37 2.18
CA LYS A 75 -3.61 -9.76 3.51
C LYS A 75 -2.51 -10.53 4.27
N SER A 76 -2.69 -10.74 5.58
CA SER A 76 -1.79 -11.57 6.37
C SER A 76 -1.85 -13.06 5.99
N ASN A 77 -0.81 -13.82 6.38
CA ASN A 77 -0.67 -15.26 6.19
C ASN A 77 -0.60 -15.71 4.70
N THR A 78 -0.06 -14.86 3.83
CA THR A 78 0.23 -15.17 2.44
C THR A 78 1.40 -14.33 1.92
N ASN A 79 2.09 -14.80 0.90
CA ASN A 79 3.06 -14.03 0.13
C ASN A 79 2.44 -13.42 -1.15
N ASP A 80 1.12 -13.51 -1.32
CA ASP A 80 0.44 -12.96 -2.50
C ASP A 80 0.32 -11.45 -2.38
N SER A 81 0.99 -10.73 -3.26
CA SER A 81 0.99 -9.27 -3.36
C SER A 81 0.16 -8.73 -4.53
N ARG A 82 -0.46 -9.61 -5.35
CA ARG A 82 -1.20 -9.19 -6.52
C ARG A 82 -2.32 -8.19 -6.16
N GLU A 83 -2.38 -7.07 -6.88
CA GLU A 83 -3.34 -5.99 -6.64
C GLU A 83 -3.35 -5.45 -5.20
N SER A 84 -2.27 -5.66 -4.44
CA SER A 84 -2.18 -5.14 -3.07
C SER A 84 -2.26 -3.62 -3.06
N PRO A 85 -3.07 -3.01 -2.16
CA PRO A 85 -3.09 -1.57 -1.96
C PRO A 85 -1.70 -0.97 -1.70
N SER A 86 -0.80 -1.74 -1.08
CA SER A 86 0.56 -1.31 -0.76
C SER A 86 1.35 -0.88 -2.00
N ILE A 87 1.14 -1.54 -3.14
CA ILE A 87 1.81 -1.22 -4.42
C ILE A 87 1.42 0.20 -4.88
N TYR A 88 0.12 0.47 -4.94
CA TYR A 88 -0.42 1.74 -5.46
C TYR A 88 -0.15 2.91 -4.52
N ILE A 89 -0.30 2.68 -3.20
CA ILE A 89 0.02 3.68 -2.18
C ILE A 89 1.51 4.01 -2.24
N THR A 90 2.38 3.00 -2.26
CA THR A 90 3.84 3.21 -2.33
C THR A 90 4.24 3.96 -3.60
N LYS A 91 3.69 3.56 -4.75
CA LYS A 91 3.91 4.27 -6.01
C LYS A 91 3.58 5.76 -5.87
N LYS A 92 2.43 6.10 -5.30
CA LYS A 92 1.98 7.48 -5.14
C LYS A 92 2.88 8.29 -4.20
N LEU A 93 3.35 7.67 -3.11
CA LEU A 93 4.31 8.29 -2.18
C LEU A 93 5.68 8.53 -2.85
N LEU A 94 6.14 7.59 -3.68
CA LEU A 94 7.36 7.73 -4.48
C LEU A 94 7.24 8.83 -5.52
N ASP A 95 6.09 8.92 -6.21
CA ASP A 95 5.80 9.98 -7.19
C ASP A 95 5.79 11.38 -6.53
N ALA A 96 5.36 11.47 -5.27
CA ALA A 96 5.43 12.69 -4.48
C ALA A 96 6.84 13.00 -3.93
N GLY A 97 7.84 12.15 -4.21
CA GLY A 97 9.24 12.38 -3.88
C GLY A 97 9.77 11.66 -2.64
N GLY A 98 8.94 10.89 -1.95
CA GLY A 98 9.28 10.22 -0.69
C GLY A 98 10.36 9.15 -0.82
N PHE A 99 11.08 8.93 0.29
CA PHE A 99 11.95 7.78 0.49
C PHE A 99 11.19 6.69 1.25
N ILE A 100 11.13 5.49 0.71
CA ILE A 100 10.31 4.40 1.24
C ILE A 100 11.19 3.30 1.82
N LYS A 101 10.92 2.89 3.04
CA LYS A 101 11.44 1.66 3.64
C LYS A 101 10.29 0.66 3.73
N VAL A 102 10.46 -0.51 3.10
CA VAL A 102 9.41 -1.54 3.05
C VAL A 102 9.84 -2.74 3.85
N TYR A 103 8.94 -3.28 4.64
CA TYR A 103 9.08 -4.59 5.26
C TYR A 103 7.79 -5.39 5.15
N ASP A 104 7.92 -6.64 4.74
CA ASP A 104 6.86 -7.65 4.78
C ASP A 104 7.49 -8.99 5.22
N PRO A 105 6.83 -9.75 6.12
CA PRO A 105 7.39 -11.02 6.60
C PRO A 105 7.53 -12.12 5.54
N MET A 106 6.70 -12.09 4.47
CA MET A 106 6.62 -13.18 3.50
C MET A 106 6.90 -12.77 2.05
N VAL A 107 6.73 -11.49 1.70
CA VAL A 107 6.97 -11.03 0.33
C VAL A 107 8.44 -10.70 0.14
N THR A 108 9.05 -11.29 -0.89
CA THR A 108 10.48 -11.11 -1.16
C THR A 108 10.79 -9.75 -1.76
N LYS A 109 12.06 -9.33 -1.61
CA LYS A 109 12.57 -8.10 -2.23
C LYS A 109 12.36 -8.08 -3.75
N ASN A 110 12.58 -9.21 -4.43
CA ASN A 110 12.39 -9.30 -5.89
C ASN A 110 10.94 -9.08 -6.27
N GLN A 111 10.00 -9.73 -5.56
CA GLN A 111 8.57 -9.55 -5.79
C GLN A 111 8.13 -8.09 -5.60
N ILE A 112 8.61 -7.41 -4.54
CA ILE A 112 8.32 -5.99 -4.30
C ILE A 112 8.75 -5.13 -5.49
N PHE A 113 9.92 -5.39 -6.06
CA PHE A 113 10.39 -4.65 -7.24
C PHE A 113 9.62 -5.00 -8.51
N GLU A 114 9.27 -6.26 -8.72
CA GLU A 114 8.44 -6.70 -9.85
C GLU A 114 7.06 -6.04 -9.79
N ASP A 115 6.43 -6.02 -8.63
CA ASP A 115 5.13 -5.37 -8.42
C ASP A 115 5.19 -3.87 -8.73
N LEU A 116 6.22 -3.16 -8.25
CA LEU A 116 6.40 -1.74 -8.55
C LEU A 116 6.72 -1.50 -10.03
N ASP A 117 7.53 -2.33 -10.66
CA ASP A 117 7.83 -2.23 -12.10
C ASP A 117 6.58 -2.41 -12.96
N SER A 118 5.58 -3.17 -12.49
CA SER A 118 4.31 -3.37 -13.20
C SER A 118 3.45 -2.10 -13.25
N VAL A 119 3.55 -1.22 -12.25
CA VAL A 119 2.71 -0.02 -12.12
C VAL A 119 3.46 1.28 -12.40
N THR A 120 4.79 1.27 -12.49
CA THR A 120 5.59 2.46 -12.79
C THR A 120 6.52 2.25 -13.98
N LYS A 121 6.56 3.23 -14.90
CA LYS A 121 7.48 3.22 -16.04
C LYS A 121 8.86 3.80 -15.70
N LYS A 122 9.00 4.46 -14.55
CA LYS A 122 10.23 5.17 -14.14
C LYS A 122 11.05 4.29 -13.21
N LYS A 123 12.15 3.70 -13.69
CA LYS A 123 13.08 2.92 -12.84
C LYS A 123 13.84 3.76 -11.80
N ALA A 124 13.80 5.09 -11.88
CA ALA A 124 14.42 6.01 -10.93
C ALA A 124 13.90 5.91 -9.48
N TYR A 125 12.76 5.24 -9.26
CA TYR A 125 12.28 4.98 -7.89
C TYR A 125 13.18 4.03 -7.09
N ARG A 126 14.02 3.22 -7.77
CA ARG A 126 14.87 2.21 -7.11
C ARG A 126 15.85 2.82 -6.13
N ASP A 127 16.29 4.06 -6.37
CA ASP A 127 17.18 4.80 -5.47
C ASP A 127 16.44 5.37 -4.25
N LYS A 128 15.11 5.38 -4.28
CA LYS A 128 14.24 5.90 -3.22
C LYS A 128 13.51 4.83 -2.43
N ILE A 129 13.80 3.56 -2.66
CA ILE A 129 13.17 2.45 -1.95
C ILE A 129 14.22 1.51 -1.36
N LYS A 130 14.05 1.18 -0.09
CA LYS A 130 14.85 0.20 0.63
C LYS A 130 13.94 -0.90 1.17
N VAL A 131 14.15 -2.13 0.74
CA VAL A 131 13.49 -3.29 1.33
C VAL A 131 14.28 -3.74 2.55
N CYS A 132 13.61 -3.81 3.69
CA CYS A 132 14.18 -4.13 4.99
C CYS A 132 13.94 -5.60 5.36
N THR A 133 14.74 -6.14 6.26
CA THR A 133 14.70 -7.54 6.68
C THR A 133 13.88 -7.77 7.95
N ASN A 134 13.52 -6.70 8.67
CA ASN A 134 12.70 -6.73 9.87
C ASN A 134 12.06 -5.38 10.13
N ILE A 135 11.12 -5.37 11.08
CA ILE A 135 10.36 -4.17 11.45
C ILE A 135 11.27 -3.05 11.98
N ASN A 136 12.25 -3.37 12.85
CA ASN A 136 13.13 -2.36 13.44
C ASN A 136 13.92 -1.59 12.37
N HIS A 137 14.45 -2.29 11.37
CA HIS A 137 15.16 -1.65 10.25
C HIS A 137 14.21 -0.79 9.38
N ALA A 138 12.95 -1.19 9.28
CA ALA A 138 11.98 -0.44 8.49
C ALA A 138 11.56 0.87 9.18
N ILE A 139 11.34 0.84 10.48
CA ILE A 139 10.85 2.00 11.24
C ILE A 139 11.96 2.91 11.79
N ASP A 140 13.23 2.50 11.66
CA ASP A 140 14.37 3.32 12.08
C ASP A 140 14.48 4.59 11.23
N ASP A 141 14.69 5.73 11.89
CA ASP A 141 14.85 7.06 11.25
C ASP A 141 13.83 7.37 10.14
N VAL A 142 12.55 7.20 10.42
CA VAL A 142 11.45 7.57 9.51
C VAL A 142 10.64 8.76 10.05
N ASN A 143 9.89 9.41 9.17
CA ASN A 143 9.00 10.52 9.51
C ASN A 143 7.56 10.04 9.67
N SER A 144 7.20 8.91 9.04
CA SER A 144 5.87 8.33 9.10
C SER A 144 5.95 6.81 8.96
N ILE A 145 4.98 6.10 9.55
CA ILE A 145 4.82 4.64 9.45
C ILE A 145 3.41 4.35 8.94
N SER A 146 3.30 3.50 7.93
CA SER A 146 2.03 3.03 7.39
C SER A 146 1.96 1.52 7.49
N ILE A 147 0.98 1.01 8.25
CA ILE A 147 0.72 -0.42 8.42
C ILE A 147 -0.40 -0.80 7.45
N LEU A 148 -0.04 -1.44 6.34
CA LEU A 148 -0.95 -1.72 5.23
C LEU A 148 -1.47 -3.16 5.21
N THR A 149 -0.80 -4.06 5.92
CA THR A 149 -1.22 -5.46 6.07
C THR A 149 -1.26 -5.85 7.54
N GLU A 150 -2.29 -6.51 7.97
CA GLU A 150 -2.57 -6.85 9.37
C GLU A 150 -1.77 -8.05 9.90
N TRP A 151 -0.45 -8.08 9.69
CA TRP A 151 0.41 -9.14 10.22
C TRP A 151 0.38 -9.17 11.74
N ASP A 152 0.36 -10.37 12.33
CA ASP A 152 0.40 -10.54 13.78
C ASP A 152 1.68 -9.99 14.41
N GLU A 153 2.80 -10.02 13.68
CA GLU A 153 4.05 -9.42 14.10
C GLU A 153 3.89 -7.93 14.37
N PHE A 154 3.18 -7.20 13.49
CA PHE A 154 2.96 -5.77 13.66
C PHE A 154 1.99 -5.47 14.80
N LYS A 155 1.00 -6.33 15.05
CA LYS A 155 0.06 -6.19 16.18
C LYS A 155 0.75 -6.41 17.52
N LYS A 156 1.71 -7.36 17.57
CA LYS A 156 2.44 -7.74 18.79
C LYS A 156 3.65 -6.87 19.08
N TYR A 157 4.05 -6.01 18.11
CA TYR A 157 5.18 -5.11 18.28
C TYR A 157 4.93 -4.12 19.43
N ASP A 158 5.93 -3.86 20.25
CA ASP A 158 5.80 -2.92 21.38
C ASP A 158 5.85 -1.46 20.93
N TRP A 159 4.76 -1.03 20.29
CA TRP A 159 4.58 0.36 19.83
C TRP A 159 4.69 1.37 20.95
N LYS A 160 4.31 1.00 22.19
CA LYS A 160 4.34 1.92 23.35
C LYS A 160 5.77 2.29 23.72
N THR A 161 6.66 1.29 23.82
CA THR A 161 8.09 1.52 24.10
C THR A 161 8.74 2.22 22.91
N PHE A 162 8.43 1.83 21.68
CA PHE A 162 8.95 2.50 20.48
C PHE A 162 8.60 3.98 20.46
N ILE A 163 7.32 4.37 20.66
CA ILE A 163 6.88 5.77 20.65
C ILE A 163 7.58 6.58 21.76
N LYS A 164 7.78 6.00 22.95
CA LYS A 164 8.49 6.67 24.05
C LYS A 164 9.98 6.90 23.77
N SER A 165 10.60 6.07 22.94
CA SER A 165 12.02 6.21 22.56
C SER A 165 12.26 7.27 21.48
N LEU A 166 11.21 7.76 20.82
CA LEU A 166 11.34 8.72 19.72
C LEU A 166 11.72 10.10 20.23
N GLN A 167 12.74 10.69 19.60
CA GLN A 167 13.14 12.09 19.83
C GLN A 167 12.30 13.08 19.00
N LYS A 168 11.56 12.60 18.01
CA LYS A 168 10.72 13.41 17.12
C LYS A 168 9.31 12.82 17.03
N LYS A 169 8.32 13.68 16.80
CA LYS A 169 6.96 13.22 16.52
C LYS A 169 6.91 12.54 15.16
N ILE A 170 6.32 11.35 15.08
CA ILE A 170 6.02 10.64 13.85
C ILE A 170 4.54 10.31 13.80
N SER A 171 3.99 10.17 12.59
CA SER A 171 2.62 9.72 12.38
C SER A 171 2.59 8.23 12.06
N ILE A 172 1.62 7.53 12.64
CA ILE A 172 1.38 6.10 12.38
C ILE A 172 -0.05 5.98 11.82
N TYR A 173 -0.16 5.35 10.65
CA TYR A 173 -1.40 5.10 9.92
C TYR A 173 -1.73 3.62 9.86
#